data_43775e2c802dd83eda33c4b964d2067a
#
_entry.id   43775e2c802dd83eda33c4b964d2067a
#
_cell.length_a   1.000
_cell.length_b   1.000
_cell.length_c   1.000
_cell.angle_alpha   90.00
_cell.angle_beta   90.00
_cell.angle_gamma   90.00
#
_symmetry.space_group_name_H-M   'P 1'
#
loop_
_entity.id
_entity.type
_entity.pdbx_description
1 polymer ?
#
loop_
_entity_poly.entity_id
_entity_poly.type
_entity_poly.pdbx_seq_one_letter_code
_entity_poly.pdbx_strand_id
1 'polypeptide(L)'
;MQQFVPLSIKREYIEFEKIYQEALANDLFYLNNLLSHLNKGKGKQIRPILTLLAANIHGKIEHKTYLIASLVELLHVSSLIHDDVVDNASLRRNKRTINSIWNNKTAVLLGDYLLAKCMKIIQQTEDSTVSNHISDLVQKMTEGEIVQLSKINCYDMSESEYYDIIEAKTALLFGFSLYLGAYSVGADETHALQLKEAGIAIGMAFQIKDDLKDYNLQLKEKDFAKDIKEHIITLPLIHVLKKMNTEDSNALIHLYKNHNNNEQAIIDIIKIIEKEGGIAYAHSIIRSKIDKAQQLISRQPASIYTDSLLELLQQIVR
;
A
#
# COMPACT_ATOMS: atom_id res chain seq x y z
N MET A 1 9.75 -6.19 -14.82
CA MET A 1 8.47 -6.59 -14.22
C MET A 1 8.40 -8.09 -13.87
N GLN A 2 8.86 -8.99 -14.71
CA GLN A 2 8.82 -10.45 -14.42
C GLN A 2 9.68 -10.91 -13.22
N GLN A 3 10.53 -10.05 -12.70
CA GLN A 3 11.49 -10.37 -11.62
C GLN A 3 10.82 -10.60 -10.24
N PHE A 4 9.58 -10.13 -10.05
CA PHE A 4 8.82 -10.26 -8.79
C PHE A 4 7.82 -11.42 -8.78
N VAL A 5 7.50 -11.99 -9.94
CA VAL A 5 6.55 -13.10 -10.02
C VAL A 5 7.27 -14.40 -9.71
N PRO A 6 6.95 -15.09 -8.60
CA PRO A 6 7.53 -16.40 -8.29
C PRO A 6 7.27 -17.39 -9.42
N LEU A 7 8.27 -18.23 -9.72
CA LEU A 7 8.13 -19.27 -10.74
C LEU A 7 7.00 -20.25 -10.43
N SER A 8 6.73 -20.46 -9.16
CA SER A 8 5.66 -21.34 -8.64
C SER A 8 4.25 -20.95 -9.11
N ILE A 9 3.99 -19.67 -9.41
CA ILE A 9 2.68 -19.16 -9.84
C ILE A 9 2.72 -18.48 -11.22
N LYS A 10 3.74 -18.75 -12.02
CA LYS A 10 3.92 -18.06 -13.30
C LYS A 10 2.73 -18.28 -14.26
N ARG A 11 2.16 -19.48 -14.29
CA ARG A 11 1.01 -19.83 -15.13
C ARG A 11 -0.24 -19.09 -14.65
N GLU A 12 -0.50 -19.11 -13.37
CA GLU A 12 -1.63 -18.45 -12.72
C GLU A 12 -1.56 -16.94 -12.90
N TYR A 13 -0.36 -16.39 -12.81
CA TYR A 13 -0.15 -14.95 -13.04
C TYR A 13 -0.46 -14.55 -14.49
N ILE A 14 -0.12 -15.37 -15.49
CA ILE A 14 -0.45 -15.12 -16.89
C ILE A 14 -1.97 -15.12 -17.09
N GLU A 15 -2.69 -16.07 -16.48
CA GLU A 15 -4.15 -16.12 -16.58
C GLU A 15 -4.81 -14.95 -15.85
N PHE A 16 -4.32 -14.58 -14.67
CA PHE A 16 -4.72 -13.35 -13.99
C PHE A 16 -4.57 -12.11 -14.91
N GLU A 17 -3.40 -11.94 -15.54
CA GLU A 17 -3.14 -10.80 -16.42
C GLU A 17 -4.15 -10.72 -17.57
N LYS A 18 -4.52 -11.85 -18.15
CA LYS A 18 -5.52 -11.92 -19.19
C LYS A 18 -6.89 -11.44 -18.69
N ILE A 19 -7.37 -11.99 -17.56
CA ILE A 19 -8.66 -11.61 -16.97
C ILE A 19 -8.65 -10.14 -16.54
N TYR A 20 -7.54 -9.66 -15.97
CA TYR A 20 -7.37 -8.26 -15.62
C TYR A 20 -7.47 -7.32 -16.83
N GLN A 21 -6.86 -7.67 -17.97
CA GLN A 21 -6.96 -6.88 -19.20
C GLN A 21 -8.36 -6.94 -19.81
N GLU A 22 -9.04 -8.09 -19.78
CA GLU A 22 -10.43 -8.24 -20.21
C GLU A 22 -11.37 -7.36 -19.37
N ALA A 23 -11.17 -7.29 -18.06
CA ALA A 23 -11.93 -6.40 -17.18
C ALA A 23 -11.78 -4.92 -17.54
N LEU A 24 -10.62 -4.50 -18.04
CA LEU A 24 -10.35 -3.13 -18.49
C LEU A 24 -10.80 -2.83 -19.92
N ALA A 25 -11.06 -3.86 -20.72
CA ALA A 25 -11.46 -3.67 -22.13
C ALA A 25 -12.72 -2.81 -22.26
N ASN A 26 -12.72 -1.92 -23.25
CA ASN A 26 -13.85 -1.04 -23.59
C ASN A 26 -13.71 -0.50 -25.01
N ASP A 27 -14.78 0.08 -25.55
CA ASP A 27 -14.85 0.57 -26.93
C ASP A 27 -14.55 2.08 -27.06
N LEU A 28 -14.36 2.79 -25.96
CA LEU A 28 -14.16 4.24 -25.96
C LEU A 28 -12.68 4.59 -26.21
N PHE A 29 -12.39 5.18 -27.36
CA PHE A 29 -11.03 5.56 -27.76
C PHE A 29 -10.31 6.41 -26.69
N TYR A 30 -11.00 7.42 -26.16
CA TYR A 30 -10.41 8.30 -25.15
C TYR A 30 -10.05 7.56 -23.87
N LEU A 31 -10.94 6.69 -23.39
CA LEU A 31 -10.70 5.87 -22.20
C LEU A 31 -9.55 4.87 -22.41
N ASN A 32 -9.46 4.28 -23.60
CA ASN A 32 -8.35 3.39 -23.95
C ASN A 32 -6.98 4.10 -23.89
N ASN A 33 -6.92 5.39 -24.25
CA ASN A 33 -5.67 6.17 -24.11
C ASN A 33 -5.29 6.35 -22.62
N LEU A 34 -6.25 6.64 -21.75
CA LEU A 34 -6.02 6.75 -20.30
C LEU A 34 -5.53 5.42 -19.71
N LEU A 35 -6.22 4.31 -20.00
CA LEU A 35 -5.86 2.98 -19.53
C LEU A 35 -4.51 2.51 -20.08
N SER A 36 -4.18 2.85 -21.33
CA SER A 36 -2.87 2.55 -21.93
C SER A 36 -1.75 3.31 -21.19
N HIS A 37 -2.00 4.54 -20.77
CA HIS A 37 -1.04 5.29 -19.97
C HIS A 37 -0.80 4.64 -18.60
N LEU A 38 -1.87 4.22 -17.90
CA LEU A 38 -1.78 3.47 -16.65
C LEU A 38 -0.99 2.18 -16.81
N ASN A 39 -1.28 1.40 -17.86
CA ASN A 39 -0.60 0.14 -18.15
C ASN A 39 0.90 0.32 -18.40
N LYS A 40 1.33 1.43 -19.02
CA LYS A 40 2.76 1.75 -19.18
C LYS A 40 3.43 2.05 -17.84
N GLY A 41 2.66 2.52 -16.84
CA GLY A 41 3.08 2.80 -15.46
C GLY A 41 2.94 1.63 -14.49
N LYS A 42 2.58 0.44 -14.97
CA LYS A 42 2.29 -0.76 -14.20
C LYS A 42 3.32 -1.03 -13.12
N GLY A 43 2.88 -1.23 -11.90
CA GLY A 43 3.72 -1.54 -10.75
C GLY A 43 4.14 -3.00 -10.69
N LYS A 44 4.65 -3.41 -9.54
CA LYS A 44 5.08 -4.79 -9.26
C LYS A 44 3.91 -5.77 -9.13
N GLN A 45 2.67 -5.30 -9.04
CA GLN A 45 1.45 -6.08 -8.84
C GLN A 45 1.54 -7.07 -7.66
N ILE A 46 2.07 -6.59 -6.55
CA ILE A 46 2.31 -7.42 -5.36
C ILE A 46 0.99 -8.01 -4.83
N ARG A 47 -0.10 -7.23 -4.83
CA ARG A 47 -1.39 -7.66 -4.27
C ARG A 47 -2.01 -8.86 -4.99
N PRO A 48 -2.13 -8.87 -6.33
CA PRO A 48 -2.56 -10.08 -7.03
C PRO A 48 -1.61 -11.25 -6.85
N ILE A 49 -0.28 -11.03 -6.78
CA ILE A 49 0.68 -12.10 -6.49
C ILE A 49 0.42 -12.71 -5.11
N LEU A 50 0.17 -11.89 -4.08
CA LEU A 50 -0.20 -12.37 -2.75
C LEU A 50 -1.49 -13.18 -2.77
N THR A 51 -2.52 -12.71 -3.50
CA THR A 51 -3.81 -13.43 -3.66
C THR A 51 -3.60 -14.81 -4.28
N LEU A 52 -2.83 -14.89 -5.36
CA LEU A 52 -2.55 -16.15 -6.06
C LEU A 52 -1.72 -17.12 -5.20
N LEU A 53 -0.72 -16.63 -4.47
CA LEU A 53 0.08 -17.46 -3.56
C LEU A 53 -0.78 -17.99 -2.42
N ALA A 54 -1.57 -17.14 -1.76
CA ALA A 54 -2.44 -17.55 -0.66
C ALA A 54 -3.45 -18.62 -1.11
N ALA A 55 -4.02 -18.49 -2.30
CA ALA A 55 -4.92 -19.48 -2.86
C ALA A 55 -4.19 -20.83 -3.11
N ASN A 56 -3.03 -20.80 -3.77
CA ASN A 56 -2.29 -22.03 -4.07
C ASN A 56 -1.75 -22.77 -2.84
N ILE A 57 -1.57 -22.07 -1.70
CA ILE A 57 -1.21 -22.73 -0.42
C ILE A 57 -2.32 -23.67 0.05
N HIS A 58 -3.58 -23.31 -0.18
CA HIS A 58 -4.73 -24.00 0.40
C HIS A 58 -5.56 -24.83 -0.57
N GLY A 59 -5.43 -24.57 -1.87
CA GLY A 59 -6.24 -25.32 -2.83
C GLY A 59 -5.91 -25.01 -4.29
N LYS A 60 -6.73 -25.58 -5.17
CA LYS A 60 -6.62 -25.30 -6.61
C LYS A 60 -7.29 -23.99 -6.94
N ILE A 61 -6.57 -23.12 -7.63
CA ILE A 61 -7.11 -21.84 -8.12
C ILE A 61 -8.27 -22.07 -9.09
N GLU A 62 -9.33 -21.32 -8.89
CA GLU A 62 -10.53 -21.26 -9.70
C GLU A 62 -10.72 -19.89 -10.32
N HIS A 63 -11.69 -19.73 -11.21
CA HIS A 63 -11.98 -18.44 -11.87
C HIS A 63 -12.23 -17.31 -10.86
N LYS A 64 -12.94 -17.60 -9.77
CA LYS A 64 -13.21 -16.67 -8.67
C LYS A 64 -11.92 -16.07 -8.08
N THR A 65 -10.85 -16.87 -7.94
CA THR A 65 -9.56 -16.37 -7.43
C THR A 65 -8.95 -15.31 -8.36
N TYR A 66 -9.03 -15.51 -9.67
CA TYR A 66 -8.54 -14.52 -10.65
C TYR A 66 -9.36 -13.23 -10.64
N LEU A 67 -10.68 -13.35 -10.45
CA LEU A 67 -11.56 -12.19 -10.27
C LEU A 67 -11.15 -11.39 -9.03
N ILE A 68 -10.91 -12.05 -7.91
CA ILE A 68 -10.44 -11.42 -6.66
C ILE A 68 -9.06 -10.78 -6.84
N ALA A 69 -8.12 -11.46 -7.49
CA ALA A 69 -6.81 -10.90 -7.79
C ALA A 69 -6.90 -9.63 -8.66
N SER A 70 -7.82 -9.63 -9.63
CA SER A 70 -8.10 -8.46 -10.48
C SER A 70 -8.76 -7.33 -9.69
N LEU A 71 -9.68 -7.66 -8.80
CA LEU A 71 -10.40 -6.73 -7.93
C LEU A 71 -9.45 -5.97 -7.00
N VAL A 72 -8.56 -6.66 -6.28
CA VAL A 72 -7.62 -6.01 -5.36
C VAL A 72 -6.62 -5.11 -6.08
N GLU A 73 -6.20 -5.46 -7.30
CA GLU A 73 -5.33 -4.59 -8.10
C GLU A 73 -6.08 -3.37 -8.65
N LEU A 74 -7.32 -3.53 -9.12
CA LEU A 74 -8.14 -2.41 -9.58
C LEU A 74 -8.45 -1.42 -8.47
N LEU A 75 -8.79 -1.90 -7.27
CA LEU A 75 -8.97 -1.06 -6.10
C LEU A 75 -7.70 -0.27 -5.80
N HIS A 76 -6.55 -0.93 -5.78
CA HIS A 76 -5.28 -0.26 -5.57
C HIS A 76 -4.99 0.81 -6.63
N VAL A 77 -5.20 0.50 -7.92
CA VAL A 77 -4.95 1.46 -9.00
C VAL A 77 -5.92 2.64 -8.93
N SER A 78 -7.19 2.39 -8.59
CA SER A 78 -8.18 3.44 -8.40
C SER A 78 -7.79 4.37 -7.24
N SER A 79 -7.41 3.83 -6.07
CA SER A 79 -6.94 4.67 -4.95
C SER A 79 -5.73 5.50 -5.31
N LEU A 80 -4.74 4.92 -6.00
CA LEU A 80 -3.55 5.67 -6.45
C LEU A 80 -3.88 6.85 -7.36
N ILE A 81 -4.91 6.73 -8.23
CA ILE A 81 -5.32 7.83 -9.11
C ILE A 81 -5.98 8.95 -8.31
N HIS A 82 -6.83 8.60 -7.34
CA HIS A 82 -7.45 9.58 -6.44
C HIS A 82 -6.41 10.26 -5.56
N ASP A 83 -5.48 9.50 -4.99
CA ASP A 83 -4.37 10.03 -4.17
C ASP A 83 -3.50 11.00 -4.98
N ASP A 84 -3.19 10.69 -6.26
CA ASP A 84 -2.44 11.61 -7.13
C ASP A 84 -3.13 12.98 -7.29
N VAL A 85 -4.47 13.01 -7.24
CA VAL A 85 -5.25 14.26 -7.28
C VAL A 85 -5.23 14.97 -5.93
N VAL A 86 -5.45 14.25 -4.84
CA VAL A 86 -5.45 14.77 -3.47
C VAL A 86 -4.08 15.38 -3.14
N ASP A 87 -3.00 14.67 -3.46
CA ASP A 87 -1.62 15.06 -3.22
C ASP A 87 -1.07 16.07 -4.26
N ASN A 88 -1.86 16.45 -5.27
CA ASN A 88 -1.38 17.25 -6.40
C ASN A 88 -0.11 16.67 -7.04
N ALA A 89 0.06 15.37 -7.04
CA ALA A 89 1.24 14.70 -7.53
C ALA A 89 1.37 14.85 -9.06
N SER A 90 2.52 15.30 -9.55
CA SER A 90 2.80 15.40 -10.99
C SER A 90 3.51 14.19 -11.57
N LEU A 91 4.16 13.42 -10.72
CA LEU A 91 4.93 12.23 -11.09
C LEU A 91 4.60 11.07 -10.12
N ARG A 92 4.57 9.86 -10.67
CA ARG A 92 4.53 8.60 -9.93
C ARG A 92 5.45 7.58 -10.61
N ARG A 93 6.41 7.04 -9.87
CA ARG A 93 7.43 6.11 -10.41
C ARG A 93 8.14 6.67 -11.66
N ASN A 94 8.54 7.93 -11.59
CA ASN A 94 9.19 8.68 -12.70
C ASN A 94 8.33 8.80 -13.98
N LYS A 95 7.01 8.64 -13.87
CA LYS A 95 6.06 8.87 -14.97
C LYS A 95 5.05 9.94 -14.56
N ARG A 96 4.62 10.72 -15.53
CA ARG A 96 3.58 11.71 -15.30
C ARG A 96 2.27 11.05 -14.91
N THR A 97 1.60 11.62 -13.90
CA THR A 97 0.30 11.18 -13.42
C THR A 97 -0.82 11.54 -14.39
N ILE A 98 -2.00 10.93 -14.24
CA ILE A 98 -3.17 11.25 -15.09
C ILE A 98 -3.59 12.70 -14.93
N ASN A 99 -3.67 13.21 -13.69
CA ASN A 99 -4.02 14.59 -13.40
C ASN A 99 -3.03 15.59 -14.03
N SER A 100 -1.74 15.27 -14.08
CA SER A 100 -0.71 16.15 -14.65
C SER A 100 -0.67 16.17 -16.18
N ILE A 101 -1.16 15.12 -16.86
CA ILE A 101 -1.21 15.07 -18.34
C ILE A 101 -2.54 15.62 -18.86
N TRP A 102 -3.63 15.21 -18.23
CA TRP A 102 -4.98 15.63 -18.67
C TRP A 102 -5.53 16.72 -17.75
N ASN A 103 -6.04 16.39 -16.59
CA ASN A 103 -6.47 17.28 -15.50
C ASN A 103 -7.06 16.46 -14.34
N ASN A 104 -7.34 17.13 -13.21
CA ASN A 104 -7.93 16.52 -12.03
C ASN A 104 -9.32 15.91 -12.32
N LYS A 105 -10.17 16.55 -13.13
CA LYS A 105 -11.51 16.04 -13.45
C LYS A 105 -11.43 14.69 -14.16
N THR A 106 -10.52 14.55 -15.13
CA THR A 106 -10.28 13.29 -15.85
C THR A 106 -9.76 12.21 -14.91
N ALA A 107 -8.85 12.56 -14.00
CA ALA A 107 -8.30 11.60 -13.04
C ALA A 107 -9.37 11.08 -12.08
N VAL A 108 -10.18 11.97 -11.48
CA VAL A 108 -11.31 11.56 -10.61
C VAL A 108 -12.26 10.63 -11.33
N LEU A 109 -12.72 10.99 -12.53
CA LEU A 109 -13.64 10.14 -13.31
C LEU A 109 -13.02 8.80 -13.72
N LEU A 110 -11.71 8.75 -13.96
CA LEU A 110 -11.03 7.49 -14.25
C LEU A 110 -10.95 6.59 -12.99
N GLY A 111 -10.68 7.16 -11.82
CA GLY A 111 -10.74 6.44 -10.56
C GLY A 111 -12.14 5.86 -10.30
N ASP A 112 -13.19 6.67 -10.49
CA ASP A 112 -14.60 6.23 -10.36
C ASP A 112 -14.95 5.14 -11.36
N TYR A 113 -14.45 5.23 -12.60
CA TYR A 113 -14.62 4.19 -13.60
C TYR A 113 -14.01 2.86 -13.16
N LEU A 114 -12.81 2.88 -12.57
CA LEU A 114 -12.17 1.66 -12.05
C LEU A 114 -12.93 1.11 -10.84
N LEU A 115 -13.46 1.94 -9.95
CA LEU A 115 -14.35 1.49 -8.87
C LEU A 115 -15.62 0.85 -9.40
N ALA A 116 -16.22 1.40 -10.45
CA ALA A 116 -17.37 0.78 -11.12
C ALA A 116 -17.02 -0.60 -11.75
N LYS A 117 -15.79 -0.76 -12.27
CA LYS A 117 -15.28 -2.07 -12.71
C LYS A 117 -15.13 -3.04 -11.54
N CYS A 118 -14.66 -2.57 -10.36
CA CYS A 118 -14.61 -3.39 -9.15
C CYS A 118 -16.02 -3.90 -8.77
N MET A 119 -17.04 -3.05 -8.80
CA MET A 119 -18.43 -3.46 -8.52
C MET A 119 -18.92 -4.56 -9.48
N LYS A 120 -18.58 -4.47 -10.78
CA LYS A 120 -18.90 -5.52 -11.74
C LYS A 120 -18.19 -6.83 -11.44
N ILE A 121 -16.92 -6.79 -11.08
CA ILE A 121 -16.16 -8.00 -10.70
C ILE A 121 -16.76 -8.63 -9.43
N ILE A 122 -17.12 -7.83 -8.42
CA ILE A 122 -17.81 -8.32 -7.22
C ILE A 122 -19.06 -9.12 -7.59
N GLN A 123 -19.91 -8.59 -8.48
CA GLN A 123 -21.09 -9.32 -8.95
C GLN A 123 -20.73 -10.64 -9.63
N GLN A 124 -19.65 -10.68 -10.42
CA GLN A 124 -19.20 -11.89 -11.09
C GLN A 124 -18.66 -12.97 -10.14
N THR A 125 -18.26 -12.60 -8.93
CA THR A 125 -17.86 -13.59 -7.91
C THR A 125 -19.04 -14.38 -7.36
N GLU A 126 -20.26 -13.86 -7.48
CA GLU A 126 -21.49 -14.42 -6.91
C GLU A 126 -21.38 -14.76 -5.42
N ASP A 127 -20.59 -13.96 -4.68
CA ASP A 127 -20.22 -14.22 -3.29
C ASP A 127 -20.44 -12.98 -2.43
N SER A 128 -21.46 -13.05 -1.57
CA SER A 128 -21.81 -11.97 -0.66
C SER A 128 -20.71 -11.68 0.39
N THR A 129 -19.93 -12.69 0.76
CA THR A 129 -18.81 -12.52 1.70
C THR A 129 -17.72 -11.67 1.08
N VAL A 130 -17.37 -11.91 -0.19
CA VAL A 130 -16.42 -11.06 -0.94
C VAL A 130 -16.96 -9.63 -1.02
N SER A 131 -18.26 -9.46 -1.36
CA SER A 131 -18.91 -8.15 -1.45
C SER A 131 -18.82 -7.37 -0.13
N ASN A 132 -19.15 -8.01 1.00
CA ASN A 132 -19.13 -7.38 2.30
C ASN A 132 -17.69 -6.96 2.69
N HIS A 133 -16.72 -7.86 2.56
CA HIS A 133 -15.33 -7.56 2.89
C HIS A 133 -14.74 -6.42 2.06
N ILE A 134 -15.07 -6.37 0.75
CA ILE A 134 -14.57 -5.30 -0.11
C ILE A 134 -15.25 -3.97 0.23
N SER A 135 -16.55 -3.97 0.53
CA SER A 135 -17.25 -2.75 0.95
C SER A 135 -16.66 -2.17 2.24
N ASP A 136 -16.45 -3.01 3.26
CA ASP A 136 -15.83 -2.62 4.52
C ASP A 136 -14.38 -2.12 4.30
N LEU A 137 -13.64 -2.78 3.42
CA LEU A 137 -12.26 -2.40 3.09
C LEU A 137 -12.21 -1.01 2.44
N VAL A 138 -13.04 -0.76 1.42
CA VAL A 138 -13.08 0.54 0.72
C VAL A 138 -13.48 1.65 1.68
N GLN A 139 -14.48 1.42 2.54
CA GLN A 139 -14.88 2.37 3.56
C GLN A 139 -13.71 2.71 4.49
N LYS A 140 -13.04 1.70 5.06
CA LYS A 140 -11.91 1.90 5.98
C LYS A 140 -10.72 2.60 5.31
N MET A 141 -10.41 2.26 4.07
CA MET A 141 -9.34 2.93 3.32
C MET A 141 -9.65 4.42 3.16
N THR A 142 -10.88 4.76 2.80
CA THR A 142 -11.31 6.17 2.64
C THR A 142 -11.32 6.91 3.98
N GLU A 143 -11.81 6.28 5.05
CA GLU A 143 -11.76 6.83 6.41
C GLU A 143 -10.30 7.12 6.83
N GLY A 144 -9.37 6.20 6.56
CA GLY A 144 -7.95 6.38 6.85
C GLY A 144 -7.34 7.60 6.16
N GLU A 145 -7.67 7.81 4.87
CA GLU A 145 -7.23 9.01 4.13
C GLU A 145 -7.81 10.30 4.72
N ILE A 146 -9.10 10.31 5.05
CA ILE A 146 -9.76 11.47 5.68
C ILE A 146 -9.11 11.78 7.03
N VAL A 147 -8.85 10.75 7.85
CA VAL A 147 -8.19 10.92 9.14
C VAL A 147 -6.77 11.45 8.95
N GLN A 148 -5.99 10.92 8.00
CA GLN A 148 -4.66 11.44 7.70
C GLN A 148 -4.68 12.93 7.35
N LEU A 149 -5.61 13.36 6.49
CA LEU A 149 -5.76 14.79 6.14
C LEU A 149 -6.06 15.64 7.37
N SER A 150 -6.88 15.14 8.31
CA SER A 150 -7.20 15.86 9.55
C SER A 150 -6.03 15.97 10.53
N LYS A 151 -4.99 15.12 10.35
CA LYS A 151 -3.80 15.06 11.20
C LYS A 151 -2.59 15.82 10.62
N ILE A 152 -2.73 16.50 9.51
CA ILE A 152 -1.69 17.40 9.00
C ILE A 152 -1.45 18.51 10.04
N ASN A 153 -0.18 18.80 10.35
CA ASN A 153 0.23 19.73 11.42
C ASN A 153 -0.14 19.30 12.86
N CYS A 154 -0.53 18.05 13.10
CA CYS A 154 -0.94 17.55 14.41
C CYS A 154 0.26 16.92 15.14
N TYR A 155 1.11 17.75 15.76
CA TYR A 155 2.39 17.34 16.36
C TYR A 155 2.24 16.56 17.69
N ASP A 156 1.03 16.40 18.19
CA ASP A 156 0.66 15.57 19.34
C ASP A 156 0.05 14.23 18.94
N MET A 157 0.11 13.88 17.63
CA MET A 157 -0.34 12.60 17.13
C MET A 157 0.36 11.45 17.84
N SER A 158 -0.41 10.52 18.38
CA SER A 158 0.11 9.33 19.04
C SER A 158 0.58 8.28 18.03
N GLU A 159 1.46 7.39 18.50
CA GLU A 159 1.91 6.24 17.70
C GLU A 159 0.75 5.29 17.32
N SER A 160 -0.27 5.15 18.19
CA SER A 160 -1.46 4.37 17.89
C SER A 160 -2.25 4.97 16.73
N GLU A 161 -2.49 6.28 16.76
CA GLU A 161 -3.18 6.97 15.66
C GLU A 161 -2.43 6.86 14.33
N TYR A 162 -1.10 6.94 14.36
CA TYR A 162 -0.28 6.69 13.18
C TYR A 162 -0.48 5.27 12.64
N TYR A 163 -0.47 4.25 13.53
CA TYR A 163 -0.70 2.87 13.10
C TYR A 163 -2.10 2.66 12.54
N ASP A 164 -3.12 3.26 13.16
CA ASP A 164 -4.50 3.16 12.66
C ASP A 164 -4.62 3.74 11.24
N ILE A 165 -3.96 4.87 10.97
CA ILE A 165 -3.94 5.51 9.65
C ILE A 165 -3.28 4.61 8.60
N ILE A 166 -2.04 4.14 8.85
CA ILE A 166 -1.32 3.34 7.85
C ILE A 166 -1.90 1.93 7.71
N GLU A 167 -2.55 1.38 8.75
CA GLU A 167 -3.30 0.15 8.64
C GLU A 167 -4.47 0.33 7.68
N ALA A 168 -5.31 1.34 7.91
CA ALA A 168 -6.48 1.62 7.10
C ALA A 168 -6.10 1.94 5.64
N LYS A 169 -5.20 2.87 5.42
CA LYS A 169 -4.79 3.34 4.10
C LYS A 169 -4.08 2.28 3.25
N THR A 170 -3.20 1.50 3.87
CA THR A 170 -2.27 0.64 3.12
C THR A 170 -2.36 -0.83 3.52
N ALA A 171 -2.29 -1.15 4.82
CA ALA A 171 -2.03 -2.51 5.26
C ALA A 171 -3.25 -3.43 5.11
N LEU A 172 -4.46 -2.92 5.29
CA LEU A 172 -5.69 -3.70 5.12
C LEU A 172 -5.80 -4.32 3.73
N LEU A 173 -5.42 -3.61 2.67
CA LEU A 173 -5.49 -4.15 1.31
C LEU A 173 -4.48 -5.30 1.09
N PHE A 174 -3.31 -5.28 1.75
CA PHE A 174 -2.40 -6.43 1.79
C PHE A 174 -3.02 -7.60 2.55
N GLY A 175 -3.63 -7.33 3.70
CA GLY A 175 -4.33 -8.34 4.51
C GLY A 175 -5.44 -9.01 3.74
N PHE A 176 -6.31 -8.23 3.10
CA PHE A 176 -7.42 -8.77 2.32
C PHE A 176 -6.97 -9.47 1.03
N SER A 177 -5.83 -9.09 0.43
CA SER A 177 -5.25 -9.81 -0.70
C SER A 177 -4.92 -11.27 -0.33
N LEU A 178 -4.28 -11.49 0.83
CA LEU A 178 -3.98 -12.82 1.32
C LEU A 178 -5.24 -13.55 1.80
N TYR A 179 -6.09 -12.90 2.58
CA TYR A 179 -7.33 -13.48 3.11
C TYR A 179 -8.25 -13.99 2.01
N LEU A 180 -8.63 -13.11 1.08
CA LEU A 180 -9.56 -13.45 0.02
C LEU A 180 -8.97 -14.45 -0.97
N GLY A 181 -7.64 -14.46 -1.15
CA GLY A 181 -6.96 -15.49 -1.91
C GLY A 181 -7.19 -16.87 -1.31
N ALA A 182 -6.90 -17.05 -0.02
CA ALA A 182 -7.12 -18.31 0.70
C ALA A 182 -8.62 -18.68 0.76
N TYR A 183 -9.47 -17.70 1.08
CA TYR A 183 -10.92 -17.87 1.12
C TYR A 183 -11.48 -18.38 -0.21
N SER A 184 -10.98 -17.89 -1.33
CA SER A 184 -11.50 -18.23 -2.67
C SER A 184 -11.43 -19.71 -3.04
N VAL A 185 -10.57 -20.46 -2.36
CA VAL A 185 -10.34 -21.90 -2.57
C VAL A 185 -10.82 -22.76 -1.38
N GLY A 186 -11.57 -22.17 -0.44
CA GLY A 186 -12.13 -22.88 0.70
C GLY A 186 -11.13 -23.20 1.81
N ALA A 187 -10.12 -22.37 2.02
CA ALA A 187 -9.21 -22.50 3.16
C ALA A 187 -9.97 -22.48 4.49
N ASP A 188 -9.45 -23.19 5.49
CA ASP A 188 -9.94 -23.07 6.87
C ASP A 188 -9.86 -21.61 7.33
N GLU A 189 -10.89 -21.15 8.03
CA GLU A 189 -11.03 -19.76 8.48
C GLU A 189 -9.85 -19.33 9.37
N THR A 190 -9.33 -20.22 10.20
CA THR A 190 -8.16 -19.94 11.06
C THR A 190 -6.93 -19.61 10.23
N HIS A 191 -6.67 -20.40 9.19
CA HIS A 191 -5.57 -20.15 8.26
C HIS A 191 -5.76 -18.87 7.45
N ALA A 192 -6.97 -18.63 6.95
CA ALA A 192 -7.29 -17.42 6.20
C ALA A 192 -7.10 -16.15 7.05
N LEU A 193 -7.55 -16.16 8.33
CA LEU A 193 -7.34 -15.06 9.28
C LEU A 193 -5.86 -14.86 9.63
N GLN A 194 -5.08 -15.92 9.80
CA GLN A 194 -3.64 -15.83 10.01
C GLN A 194 -2.94 -15.17 8.80
N LEU A 195 -3.35 -15.51 7.59
CA LEU A 195 -2.85 -14.88 6.36
C LEU A 195 -3.27 -13.41 6.26
N LYS A 196 -4.50 -13.06 6.69
CA LYS A 196 -4.93 -11.66 6.80
C LYS A 196 -4.00 -10.86 7.73
N GLU A 197 -3.75 -11.38 8.93
CA GLU A 197 -2.84 -10.73 9.88
C GLU A 197 -1.40 -10.62 9.34
N ALA A 198 -0.91 -11.65 8.65
CA ALA A 198 0.40 -11.61 7.99
C ALA A 198 0.44 -10.49 6.94
N GLY A 199 -0.60 -10.38 6.11
CA GLY A 199 -0.72 -9.33 5.10
C GLY A 199 -0.77 -7.93 5.72
N ILE A 200 -1.51 -7.73 6.81
CA ILE A 200 -1.52 -6.46 7.55
C ILE A 200 -0.11 -6.13 8.05
N ALA A 201 0.59 -7.09 8.65
CA ALA A 201 1.95 -6.87 9.13
C ALA A 201 2.93 -6.51 7.99
N ILE A 202 2.79 -7.15 6.82
CA ILE A 202 3.56 -6.82 5.61
C ILE A 202 3.26 -5.39 5.16
N GLY A 203 1.98 -5.01 5.08
CA GLY A 203 1.55 -3.68 4.64
C GLY A 203 2.01 -2.58 5.59
N MET A 204 1.98 -2.82 6.90
CA MET A 204 2.52 -1.92 7.93
C MET A 204 4.04 -1.71 7.73
N ALA A 205 4.80 -2.79 7.61
CA ALA A 205 6.25 -2.72 7.36
C ALA A 205 6.57 -1.98 6.05
N PHE A 206 5.76 -2.23 5.01
CA PHE A 206 5.89 -1.57 3.71
C PHE A 206 5.67 -0.06 3.82
N GLN A 207 4.61 0.38 4.51
CA GLN A 207 4.31 1.80 4.66
C GLN A 207 5.36 2.52 5.51
N ILE A 208 5.73 1.97 6.68
CA ILE A 208 6.79 2.56 7.52
C ILE A 208 8.11 2.69 6.73
N LYS A 209 8.43 1.70 5.90
CA LYS A 209 9.61 1.77 5.03
C LYS A 209 9.46 2.85 3.95
N ASP A 210 8.26 3.05 3.42
CA ASP A 210 8.00 4.11 2.43
C ASP A 210 8.19 5.48 3.06
N ASP A 211 7.64 5.72 4.24
CA ASP A 211 7.81 6.94 5.03
C ASP A 211 9.28 7.23 5.36
N LEU A 212 10.10 6.18 5.60
CA LEU A 212 11.53 6.33 5.86
C LEU A 212 12.33 6.87 4.67
N LYS A 213 11.81 6.80 3.45
CA LYS A 213 12.49 7.39 2.28
C LYS A 213 12.67 8.90 2.43
N ASP A 214 11.72 9.55 3.05
CA ASP A 214 11.71 10.99 3.28
C ASP A 214 12.80 11.47 4.26
N TYR A 215 13.35 10.53 5.03
CA TYR A 215 14.48 10.77 5.95
C TYR A 215 15.84 10.39 5.34
N ASN A 216 15.89 9.94 4.07
CA ASN A 216 17.14 9.52 3.44
C ASN A 216 17.83 10.67 2.70
N LEU A 217 18.83 11.29 3.32
CA LEU A 217 19.62 12.39 2.75
C LEU A 217 20.42 12.03 1.48
N GLN A 218 20.56 10.75 1.15
CA GLN A 218 21.28 10.30 -0.05
C GLN A 218 20.37 10.24 -1.28
N LEU A 219 19.05 10.19 -1.10
CA LEU A 219 18.07 10.19 -2.17
C LEU A 219 17.87 11.64 -2.65
N LYS A 220 18.58 12.03 -3.70
CA LYS A 220 18.37 13.32 -4.41
C LYS A 220 17.21 13.20 -5.42
N GLU A 221 16.09 12.62 -5.00
CA GLU A 221 14.90 12.54 -5.84
C GLU A 221 14.10 13.86 -5.78
N LYS A 222 13.32 14.12 -6.84
CA LYS A 222 12.52 15.33 -6.97
C LYS A 222 11.53 15.53 -5.83
N ASP A 223 11.15 14.44 -5.17
CA ASP A 223 10.21 14.39 -4.04
C ASP A 223 10.90 14.19 -2.67
N PHE A 224 12.18 14.61 -2.55
CA PHE A 224 12.92 14.53 -1.29
C PHE A 224 12.14 15.19 -0.14
N ALA A 225 11.97 14.45 0.94
CA ALA A 225 11.32 14.89 2.18
C ALA A 225 9.88 15.42 1.96
N LYS A 226 9.09 14.76 1.09
CA LYS A 226 7.73 15.18 0.76
C LYS A 226 6.86 15.28 2.01
N ASP A 227 6.82 14.25 2.86
CA ASP A 227 6.01 14.23 4.08
C ASP A 227 6.40 15.37 5.04
N ILE A 228 7.70 15.66 5.16
CA ILE A 228 8.17 16.77 5.98
C ILE A 228 7.68 18.09 5.42
N LYS A 229 7.78 18.30 4.10
CA LYS A 229 7.34 19.51 3.41
C LYS A 229 5.82 19.72 3.51
N GLU A 230 5.06 18.67 3.52
CA GLU A 230 3.59 18.66 3.63
C GLU A 230 3.12 18.62 5.09
N HIS A 231 4.04 18.66 6.06
CA HIS A 231 3.75 18.59 7.49
C HIS A 231 2.99 17.33 7.91
N ILE A 232 3.22 16.22 7.21
CA ILE A 232 2.72 14.90 7.56
C ILE A 232 3.63 14.33 8.65
N ILE A 233 3.01 13.92 9.75
CA ILE A 233 3.73 13.41 10.92
C ILE A 233 3.88 11.90 10.79
N THR A 234 5.12 11.41 10.75
CA THR A 234 5.41 9.99 10.59
C THR A 234 6.17 9.40 11.78
N LEU A 235 6.27 8.09 11.84
CA LEU A 235 6.77 7.34 13.01
C LEU A 235 8.11 7.85 13.57
N PRO A 236 9.14 8.18 12.76
CA PRO A 236 10.40 8.68 13.29
C PRO A 236 10.25 9.95 14.13
N LEU A 237 9.45 10.90 13.65
CA LEU A 237 9.17 12.16 14.36
C LEU A 237 8.37 11.92 15.63
N ILE A 238 7.30 11.12 15.57
CA ILE A 238 6.44 10.76 16.72
C ILE A 238 7.29 10.20 17.85
N HIS A 239 8.19 9.24 17.54
CA HIS A 239 9.06 8.61 18.52
C HIS A 239 9.98 9.65 19.21
N VAL A 240 10.59 10.52 18.44
CA VAL A 240 11.53 11.53 18.96
C VAL A 240 10.81 12.55 19.83
N LEU A 241 9.67 13.08 19.39
CA LEU A 241 8.88 14.04 20.16
C LEU A 241 8.41 13.46 21.52
N LYS A 242 8.07 12.17 21.55
CA LYS A 242 7.67 11.48 22.79
C LYS A 242 8.82 11.26 23.76
N LYS A 243 10.05 11.11 23.25
CA LYS A 243 11.26 10.79 24.04
C LYS A 243 11.97 12.04 24.58
N MET A 244 11.92 13.14 23.84
CA MET A 244 12.55 14.41 24.19
C MET A 244 11.91 15.06 25.43
N ASN A 245 12.68 15.89 26.14
CA ASN A 245 12.09 16.81 27.11
C ASN A 245 11.26 17.89 26.43
N THR A 246 10.44 18.60 27.18
CA THR A 246 9.46 19.56 26.65
C THR A 246 10.12 20.72 25.87
N GLU A 247 11.28 21.19 26.31
CA GLU A 247 11.99 22.33 25.70
C GLU A 247 12.52 21.93 24.30
N ASP A 248 13.25 20.82 24.21
CA ASP A 248 13.81 20.30 22.95
C ASP A 248 12.69 19.87 21.98
N SER A 249 11.63 19.26 22.50
CA SER A 249 10.45 18.89 21.68
C SER A 249 9.79 20.13 21.07
N ASN A 250 9.57 21.19 21.85
CA ASN A 250 9.02 22.45 21.36
C ASN A 250 9.94 23.12 20.32
N ALA A 251 11.24 23.07 20.53
CA ALA A 251 12.22 23.59 19.57
C ALA A 251 12.18 22.83 18.25
N LEU A 252 12.09 21.50 18.27
CA LEU A 252 11.97 20.68 17.07
C LEU A 252 10.64 20.94 16.35
N ILE A 253 9.52 21.02 17.08
CA ILE A 253 8.21 21.36 16.52
C ILE A 253 8.24 22.74 15.87
N HIS A 254 8.89 23.74 16.51
CA HIS A 254 9.03 25.08 15.95
C HIS A 254 9.82 25.05 14.63
N LEU A 255 10.93 24.30 14.59
CA LEU A 255 11.73 24.15 13.38
C LEU A 255 10.91 23.45 12.27
N TYR A 256 10.18 22.39 12.62
CA TYR A 256 9.34 21.64 11.70
C TYR A 256 8.19 22.49 11.13
N LYS A 257 7.57 23.34 11.94
CA LYS A 257 6.51 24.27 11.50
C LYS A 257 7.01 25.37 10.54
N ASN A 258 8.23 25.81 10.72
CA ASN A 258 8.76 27.04 10.10
C ASN A 258 9.87 26.77 9.07
N HIS A 259 10.04 25.53 8.59
CA HIS A 259 11.09 25.22 7.60
C HIS A 259 10.88 25.92 6.26
N ASN A 260 9.63 26.36 5.92
CA ASN A 260 9.28 27.09 4.69
C ASN A 260 9.87 26.45 3.41
N ASN A 261 9.91 25.12 3.36
CA ASN A 261 10.56 24.32 2.31
C ASN A 261 12.05 24.63 2.10
N ASN A 262 12.71 25.23 3.11
CA ASN A 262 14.15 25.45 3.08
C ASN A 262 14.87 24.10 3.23
N GLU A 263 15.67 23.74 2.23
CA GLU A 263 16.35 22.43 2.18
C GLU A 263 17.30 22.23 3.38
N GLN A 264 18.02 23.28 3.81
CA GLN A 264 18.91 23.18 4.96
C GLN A 264 18.14 22.94 6.26
N ALA A 265 17.02 23.61 6.48
CA ALA A 265 16.17 23.40 7.65
C ALA A 265 15.62 21.97 7.68
N ILE A 266 15.21 21.43 6.54
CA ILE A 266 14.75 20.04 6.41
C ILE A 266 15.88 19.05 6.72
N ILE A 267 17.09 19.30 6.21
CA ILE A 267 18.27 18.49 6.52
C ILE A 267 18.56 18.49 8.02
N ASP A 268 18.46 19.64 8.66
CA ASP A 268 18.69 19.78 10.10
C ASP A 268 17.63 19.03 10.92
N ILE A 269 16.35 19.10 10.53
CA ILE A 269 15.27 18.29 11.10
C ILE A 269 15.61 16.81 11.02
N ILE A 270 15.97 16.31 9.82
CA ILE A 270 16.30 14.89 9.61
C ILE A 270 17.47 14.47 10.49
N LYS A 271 18.54 15.28 10.58
CA LYS A 271 19.70 14.98 11.43
C LYS A 271 19.34 14.91 12.92
N ILE A 272 18.46 15.79 13.41
CA ILE A 272 17.98 15.74 14.79
C ILE A 272 17.22 14.43 15.02
N ILE A 273 16.28 14.08 14.13
CA ILE A 273 15.48 12.86 14.25
C ILE A 273 16.37 11.61 14.20
N GLU A 274 17.38 11.58 13.34
CA GLU A 274 18.35 10.49 13.23
C GLU A 274 19.19 10.38 14.53
N LYS A 275 19.75 11.49 15.02
CA LYS A 275 20.55 11.54 16.25
C LYS A 275 19.78 11.06 17.47
N GLU A 276 18.50 11.43 17.58
CA GLU A 276 17.63 11.03 18.69
C GLU A 276 17.05 9.62 18.54
N GLY A 277 17.40 8.91 17.45
CA GLY A 277 17.10 7.50 17.25
C GLY A 277 15.74 7.21 16.59
N GLY A 278 15.05 8.20 16.04
CA GLY A 278 13.76 8.03 15.40
C GLY A 278 13.81 7.07 14.21
N ILE A 279 14.82 7.20 13.34
CA ILE A 279 15.03 6.32 12.18
C ILE A 279 15.34 4.88 12.63
N ALA A 280 16.21 4.72 13.64
CA ALA A 280 16.56 3.39 14.18
C ALA A 280 15.35 2.71 14.82
N TYR A 281 14.50 3.46 15.51
CA TYR A 281 13.24 2.97 16.05
C TYR A 281 12.30 2.46 14.96
N ALA A 282 12.06 3.25 13.92
CA ALA A 282 11.22 2.83 12.79
C ALA A 282 11.74 1.55 12.13
N HIS A 283 13.05 1.40 11.94
CA HIS A 283 13.65 0.15 11.47
C HIS A 283 13.39 -1.03 12.40
N SER A 284 13.39 -0.83 13.72
CA SER A 284 13.08 -1.89 14.69
C SER A 284 11.63 -2.35 14.58
N ILE A 285 10.70 -1.42 14.38
CA ILE A 285 9.27 -1.73 14.16
C ILE A 285 9.07 -2.50 12.85
N ILE A 286 9.73 -2.09 11.75
CA ILE A 286 9.69 -2.82 10.48
C ILE A 286 10.11 -4.29 10.70
N ARG A 287 11.23 -4.53 11.39
CA ARG A 287 11.69 -5.90 11.69
C ARG A 287 10.64 -6.69 12.47
N SER A 288 10.10 -6.10 13.55
CA SER A 288 9.06 -6.74 14.36
C SER A 288 7.83 -7.13 13.53
N LYS A 289 7.38 -6.28 12.60
CA LYS A 289 6.26 -6.58 11.72
C LYS A 289 6.60 -7.69 10.72
N ILE A 290 7.82 -7.70 10.18
CA ILE A 290 8.32 -8.77 9.29
C ILE A 290 8.37 -10.09 10.04
N ASP A 291 8.93 -10.13 11.25
CA ASP A 291 9.03 -11.34 12.07
C ASP A 291 7.64 -11.90 12.38
N LYS A 292 6.66 -11.02 12.72
CA LYS A 292 5.25 -11.41 12.89
C LYS A 292 4.69 -12.03 11.62
N ALA A 293 4.86 -11.40 10.46
CA ALA A 293 4.37 -11.93 9.20
C ALA A 293 5.00 -13.28 8.86
N GLN A 294 6.31 -13.41 9.04
CA GLN A 294 7.05 -14.66 8.81
C GLN A 294 6.54 -15.80 9.71
N GLN A 295 6.31 -15.54 10.99
CA GLN A 295 5.76 -16.52 11.92
C GLN A 295 4.37 -17.00 11.49
N LEU A 296 3.48 -16.11 11.07
CA LEU A 296 2.13 -16.44 10.64
C LEU A 296 2.12 -17.24 9.33
N ILE A 297 2.97 -16.87 8.37
CA ILE A 297 3.12 -17.58 7.10
C ILE A 297 3.72 -18.97 7.34
N SER A 298 4.67 -19.12 8.25
CA SER A 298 5.30 -20.41 8.58
C SER A 298 4.34 -21.40 9.27
N ARG A 299 3.18 -20.94 9.75
CA ARG A 299 2.10 -21.82 10.28
C ARG A 299 1.19 -22.37 9.20
N GLN A 300 1.31 -21.89 7.97
CA GLN A 300 0.52 -22.36 6.84
C GLN A 300 1.04 -23.74 6.38
N PRO A 301 0.24 -24.53 5.63
CA PRO A 301 0.69 -25.78 5.06
C PRO A 301 2.02 -25.64 4.30
N ALA A 302 2.97 -26.52 4.57
CA ALA A 302 4.27 -26.52 3.92
C ALA A 302 4.10 -26.81 2.42
N SER A 303 4.56 -25.89 1.57
CA SER A 303 4.46 -26.02 0.13
C SER A 303 5.44 -25.06 -0.57
N ILE A 304 5.72 -25.30 -1.85
CA ILE A 304 6.50 -24.37 -2.68
C ILE A 304 5.88 -22.96 -2.72
N TYR A 305 4.58 -22.84 -2.51
CA TYR A 305 3.87 -21.54 -2.50
C TYR A 305 4.09 -20.80 -1.17
N THR A 306 4.15 -21.53 -0.06
CA THR A 306 4.51 -20.99 1.26
C THR A 306 5.95 -20.47 1.24
N ASP A 307 6.87 -21.23 0.68
CA ASP A 307 8.27 -20.80 0.52
C ASP A 307 8.36 -19.56 -0.39
N SER A 308 7.63 -19.55 -1.51
CA SER A 308 7.57 -18.40 -2.42
C SER A 308 6.99 -17.16 -1.75
N LEU A 309 6.01 -17.31 -0.84
CA LEU A 309 5.44 -16.19 -0.08
C LEU A 309 6.45 -15.63 0.92
N LEU A 310 7.23 -16.49 1.59
CA LEU A 310 8.31 -16.08 2.48
C LEU A 310 9.44 -15.36 1.74
N GLU A 311 9.82 -15.84 0.56
CA GLU A 311 10.80 -15.17 -0.30
C GLU A 311 10.29 -13.80 -0.78
N LEU A 312 9.03 -13.70 -1.20
CA LEU A 312 8.40 -12.46 -1.62
C LEU A 312 8.37 -11.44 -0.47
N LEU A 313 8.05 -11.86 0.76
CA LEU A 313 8.11 -11.01 1.96
C LEU A 313 9.47 -10.33 2.08
N GLN A 314 10.56 -11.08 1.92
CA GLN A 314 11.92 -10.53 1.99
C GLN A 314 12.20 -9.50 0.87
N GLN A 315 11.62 -9.68 -0.31
CA GLN A 315 11.78 -8.75 -1.44
C GLN A 315 10.96 -7.46 -1.30
N ILE A 316 9.77 -7.54 -0.66
CA ILE A 316 8.91 -6.38 -0.42
C ILE A 316 9.57 -5.40 0.54
N VAL A 317 10.27 -5.92 1.54
CA VAL A 317 10.82 -5.13 2.64
C VAL A 317 12.34 -4.83 2.52
N ARG A 318 13.01 -5.36 1.49
CA ARG A 318 14.34 -4.91 1.06
C ARG A 318 14.26 -3.57 0.35
#